data_35be3e514e93cdc3b1c591afe1faf4c9
#
_entry.id   35be3e514e93cdc3b1c591afe1faf4c9
#
_cell.length_a   1.000
_cell.length_b   1.000
_cell.length_c   1.000
_cell.angle_alpha   90.00
_cell.angle_beta   90.00
_cell.angle_gamma   90.00
#
_symmetry.space_group_name_H-M   'P 1'
#
loop_
_entity.id
_entity.type
_entity.pdbx_description
1 polymer ?
#
loop_
_entity_poly.entity_id
_entity_poly.type
_entity_poly.pdbx_seq_one_letter_code
_entity_poly.pdbx_strand_id
1 'polypeptide(L)'
;MYKRRQYTWSDGKSLRLFDHTLIMGILNGTPDSFSDGGLHNTPEAAVTWTKQMIQDGADVIDLGVESTRPGCTPLSADEEIERLSVLLDPVLEASSVPVSIDTYHAKTADYAFSKGAHILND
;
A
#
# COMPACT_ATOMS: atom_id res chain seq x y z
N MET A 1 9.69 -26.59 12.41
CA MET A 1 8.82 -26.92 11.28
C MET A 1 7.99 -25.72 10.89
N TYR A 2 8.00 -25.36 9.64
CA TYR A 2 7.23 -24.22 9.15
C TYR A 2 5.77 -24.62 9.00
N LYS A 3 4.87 -23.82 9.58
CA LYS A 3 3.45 -24.01 9.37
C LYS A 3 3.07 -23.37 8.03
N ARG A 4 2.37 -24.12 7.21
CA ARG A 4 1.81 -23.59 5.97
C ARG A 4 0.63 -22.72 6.35
N ARG A 5 0.67 -21.44 5.97
CA ARG A 5 -0.40 -20.51 6.24
C ARG A 5 -0.81 -19.80 4.96
N GLN A 6 -2.09 -19.64 4.82
CA GLN A 6 -2.66 -18.87 3.74
C GLN A 6 -3.75 -17.99 4.33
N TYR A 7 -3.67 -16.71 4.04
CA TYR A 7 -4.70 -15.76 4.41
C TYR A 7 -5.47 -15.41 3.15
N THR A 8 -6.80 -15.48 3.23
CA THR A 8 -7.67 -15.13 2.11
C THR A 8 -8.70 -14.13 2.60
N TRP A 9 -8.81 -13.03 1.89
CA TRP A 9 -9.75 -11.96 2.23
C TRP A 9 -11.05 -12.14 1.46
N SER A 10 -12.10 -11.44 1.88
CA SER A 10 -13.44 -11.57 1.30
C SER A 10 -13.50 -11.19 -0.18
N ASP A 11 -12.56 -10.39 -0.66
CA ASP A 11 -12.48 -10.01 -2.07
C ASP A 11 -11.76 -11.05 -2.94
N GLY A 12 -11.34 -12.15 -2.36
CA GLY A 12 -10.67 -13.24 -3.07
C GLY A 12 -9.15 -13.11 -3.13
N LYS A 13 -8.59 -11.99 -2.67
CA LYS A 13 -7.14 -11.85 -2.62
C LYS A 13 -6.56 -12.69 -1.49
N SER A 14 -5.37 -13.23 -1.70
CA SER A 14 -4.76 -14.14 -0.74
C SER A 14 -3.26 -13.93 -0.62
N LEU A 15 -2.71 -14.45 0.47
CA LEU A 15 -1.28 -14.39 0.77
C LEU A 15 -0.84 -15.75 1.30
N ARG A 16 0.15 -16.34 0.67
CA ARG A 16 0.70 -17.65 1.06
C ARG A 16 2.04 -17.46 1.76
N LEU A 17 2.19 -18.07 2.92
CA LEU A 17 3.38 -17.91 3.74
C LEU A 17 4.29 -19.15 3.74
N PHE A 18 4.23 -19.98 2.70
CA PHE A 18 5.02 -21.22 2.71
C PHE A 18 5.66 -21.56 1.37
N ASP A 19 5.32 -20.87 0.29
CA ASP A 19 5.81 -21.22 -1.05
C ASP A 19 7.15 -20.58 -1.38
N HIS A 20 7.37 -19.35 -0.95
CA HIS A 20 8.52 -18.55 -1.35
C HIS A 20 8.69 -17.37 -0.40
N THR A 21 9.78 -16.65 -0.56
CA THR A 21 9.99 -15.39 0.13
C THR A 21 8.99 -14.37 -0.37
N LEU A 22 8.25 -13.74 0.53
CA LEU A 22 7.28 -12.73 0.15
C LEU A 22 7.98 -11.43 -0.21
N ILE A 23 7.52 -10.81 -1.28
CA ILE A 23 8.07 -9.54 -1.75
C ILE A 23 7.00 -8.47 -1.58
N MET A 24 7.34 -7.42 -0.84
CA MET A 24 6.46 -6.28 -0.63
C MET A 24 6.89 -5.15 -1.57
N GLY A 25 6.00 -4.77 -2.47
CA GLY A 25 6.23 -3.63 -3.35
C GLY A 25 5.84 -2.35 -2.65
N ILE A 26 6.75 -1.40 -2.55
CA ILE A 26 6.52 -0.14 -1.85
C ILE A 26 5.98 0.89 -2.83
N LEU A 27 4.80 1.40 -2.54
CA LEU A 27 4.16 2.47 -3.31
C LEU A 27 4.11 3.72 -2.45
N ASN A 28 5.00 4.66 -2.75
CA ASN A 28 5.10 5.89 -1.99
C ASN A 28 4.35 7.00 -2.74
N GLY A 29 3.19 7.39 -2.20
CA GLY A 29 2.33 8.41 -2.80
C GLY A 29 2.56 9.81 -2.27
N THR A 30 3.75 10.10 -1.71
CA THR A 30 4.03 11.42 -1.20
C THR A 30 4.41 12.38 -2.34
N PRO A 31 4.05 13.67 -2.22
CA PRO A 31 4.52 14.65 -3.18
C PRO A 31 6.01 14.93 -3.08
N ASP A 32 6.66 14.46 -2.00
CA ASP A 32 8.08 14.64 -1.75
C ASP A 32 8.95 13.57 -2.40
N SER A 33 8.36 12.66 -3.15
CA SER A 33 9.13 11.60 -3.78
C SER A 33 10.12 12.22 -4.77
N PHE A 34 11.39 11.95 -4.55
CA PHE A 34 12.45 12.47 -5.39
C PHE A 34 13.24 11.38 -6.10
N SER A 35 12.86 10.15 -5.90
CA SER A 35 13.49 9.03 -6.56
C SER A 35 12.87 8.80 -7.92
N ASP A 36 13.70 8.58 -8.93
CA ASP A 36 13.30 8.10 -10.26
C ASP A 36 12.37 9.01 -11.05
N GLY A 37 12.23 10.26 -10.66
CA GLY A 37 11.22 11.10 -11.25
C GLY A 37 9.84 10.52 -11.07
N GLY A 38 9.71 9.56 -10.19
CA GLY A 38 8.48 8.80 -9.98
C GLY A 38 7.59 9.45 -8.97
N LEU A 39 6.77 10.36 -9.41
CA LEU A 39 5.70 10.86 -8.58
C LEU A 39 4.56 9.87 -8.67
N HIS A 40 4.43 9.01 -7.67
CA HIS A 40 3.34 8.03 -7.62
C HIS A 40 2.16 8.57 -6.83
N ASN A 41 2.03 9.89 -6.77
CA ASN A 41 0.99 10.57 -6.01
C ASN A 41 -0.23 10.92 -6.86
N THR A 42 -0.28 10.48 -8.10
CA THR A 42 -1.49 10.60 -8.93
C THR A 42 -2.10 9.22 -9.09
N PRO A 43 -3.44 9.12 -9.25
CA PRO A 43 -4.07 7.82 -9.44
C PRO A 43 -3.50 7.03 -10.61
N GLU A 44 -3.25 7.68 -11.73
CA GLU A 44 -2.74 7.04 -12.95
C GLU A 44 -1.34 6.47 -12.71
N ALA A 45 -0.46 7.26 -12.11
CA ALA A 45 0.91 6.81 -11.82
C ALA A 45 0.90 5.69 -10.80
N ALA A 46 0.07 5.80 -9.76
CA ALA A 46 -0.04 4.77 -8.74
C ALA A 46 -0.54 3.45 -9.32
N VAL A 47 -1.54 3.50 -10.18
CA VAL A 47 -2.08 2.31 -10.84
C VAL A 47 -1.03 1.66 -11.73
N THR A 48 -0.35 2.44 -12.55
CA THR A 48 0.70 1.94 -13.44
C THR A 48 1.81 1.27 -12.65
N TRP A 49 2.27 1.90 -11.59
CA TRP A 49 3.35 1.36 -10.77
C TRP A 49 2.92 0.11 -9.99
N THR A 50 1.67 0.10 -9.50
CA THR A 50 1.11 -1.07 -8.82
C THR A 50 1.14 -2.29 -9.75
N LYS A 51 0.64 -2.13 -10.96
CA LYS A 51 0.61 -3.22 -11.95
C LYS A 51 2.02 -3.68 -12.31
N GLN A 52 2.96 -2.74 -12.45
CA GLN A 52 4.34 -3.07 -12.76
C GLN A 52 4.99 -3.88 -11.64
N MET A 53 4.80 -3.48 -10.39
CA MET A 53 5.37 -4.20 -9.26
C MET A 53 4.81 -5.62 -9.16
N ILE A 54 3.52 -5.79 -9.40
CA ILE A 54 2.89 -7.12 -9.37
C ILE A 54 3.45 -7.99 -10.49
N GLN A 55 3.59 -7.43 -11.68
CA GLN A 55 4.18 -8.14 -12.81
C GLN A 55 5.61 -8.58 -12.50
N ASP A 56 6.35 -7.78 -11.75
CA ASP A 56 7.73 -8.06 -11.37
C ASP A 56 7.84 -9.01 -10.17
N GLY A 57 6.72 -9.44 -9.58
CA GLY A 57 6.71 -10.46 -8.55
C GLY A 57 6.30 -10.02 -7.16
N ALA A 58 5.77 -8.82 -6.99
CA ALA A 58 5.31 -8.38 -5.67
C ALA A 58 4.12 -9.23 -5.19
N ASP A 59 4.17 -9.64 -3.95
CA ASP A 59 3.10 -10.41 -3.29
C ASP A 59 2.14 -9.54 -2.50
N VAL A 60 2.60 -8.37 -2.10
CA VAL A 60 1.84 -7.37 -1.34
C VAL A 60 2.23 -5.99 -1.85
N ILE A 61 1.28 -5.08 -1.93
CA ILE A 61 1.56 -3.68 -2.24
C ILE A 61 1.40 -2.88 -0.95
N ASP A 62 2.45 -2.18 -0.56
CA ASP A 62 2.46 -1.35 0.65
C ASP A 62 2.31 0.11 0.26
N LEU A 63 1.17 0.70 0.58
CA LEU A 63 0.84 2.08 0.20
C LEU A 63 1.02 3.02 1.38
N GLY A 64 1.84 4.04 1.20
CA GLY A 64 2.04 5.09 2.18
C GLY A 64 2.00 6.46 1.52
N VAL A 65 1.50 7.45 2.25
CA VAL A 65 1.36 8.83 1.75
C VAL A 65 2.05 9.85 2.63
N GLU A 66 2.66 9.41 3.72
CA GLU A 66 3.43 10.29 4.59
C GLU A 66 4.92 10.12 4.30
N SER A 67 5.62 11.25 4.13
CA SER A 67 7.05 11.21 3.90
C SER A 67 7.80 10.90 5.19
N THR A 68 8.77 9.98 5.11
CA THR A 68 9.68 9.68 6.22
C THR A 68 11.00 10.43 6.08
N ARG A 69 11.10 11.35 5.11
CA ARG A 69 12.29 12.16 4.91
C ARG A 69 12.64 12.97 6.15
N PRO A 70 13.92 13.03 6.55
CA PRO A 70 14.34 13.93 7.62
C PRO A 70 13.93 15.36 7.31
N GLY A 71 13.38 16.05 8.31
CA GLY A 71 12.94 17.44 8.16
C GLY A 71 11.54 17.63 7.65
N CYS A 72 10.85 16.59 7.24
CA CYS A 72 9.45 16.70 6.85
C CYS A 72 8.55 16.81 8.08
N THR A 73 7.51 17.66 7.96
CA THR A 73 6.51 17.77 9.00
C THR A 73 5.58 16.55 8.95
N PRO A 74 5.36 15.88 10.09
CA PRO A 74 4.42 14.77 10.11
C PRO A 74 3.01 15.21 9.72
N LEU A 75 2.30 14.36 9.02
CA LEU A 75 0.91 14.60 8.67
C LEU A 75 0.00 14.31 9.86
N SER A 76 -1.09 15.07 9.96
CA SER A 76 -2.19 14.65 10.82
C SER A 76 -2.92 13.48 10.18
N ALA A 77 -3.72 12.76 10.97
CA ALA A 77 -4.52 11.67 10.43
C ALA A 77 -5.47 12.16 9.33
N ASP A 78 -6.08 13.32 9.51
CA ASP A 78 -7.01 13.86 8.51
C ASP A 78 -6.31 14.22 7.20
N GLU A 79 -5.12 14.79 7.27
CA GLU A 79 -4.31 15.08 6.08
C GLU A 79 -3.88 13.80 5.36
N GLU A 80 -3.51 12.79 6.13
CA GLU A 80 -3.12 11.49 5.60
C GLU A 80 -4.30 10.84 4.88
N ILE A 81 -5.48 10.86 5.50
CA ILE A 81 -6.69 10.30 4.89
C ILE A 81 -7.03 11.03 3.59
N GLU A 82 -6.90 12.34 3.57
CA GLU A 82 -7.16 13.13 2.36
C GLU A 82 -6.25 12.71 1.22
N ARG A 83 -4.96 12.57 1.48
CA ARG A 83 -4.01 12.10 0.47
C ARG A 83 -4.30 10.66 0.05
N LEU A 84 -4.58 9.81 1.02
CA LEU A 84 -4.86 8.41 0.77
C LEU A 84 -6.12 8.21 -0.06
N SER A 85 -7.14 9.03 0.17
CA SER A 85 -8.42 8.92 -0.53
C SER A 85 -8.30 9.06 -2.05
N VAL A 86 -7.26 9.75 -2.51
CA VAL A 86 -7.01 9.93 -3.95
C VAL A 86 -6.46 8.66 -4.57
N LEU A 87 -5.69 7.87 -3.83
CA LEU A 87 -4.93 6.76 -4.38
C LEU A 87 -5.49 5.39 -4.03
N LEU A 88 -6.13 5.25 -2.87
CA LEU A 88 -6.48 3.94 -2.33
C LEU A 88 -7.43 3.14 -3.20
N ASP A 89 -8.56 3.73 -3.60
CA ASP A 89 -9.53 3.00 -4.41
C ASP A 89 -8.95 2.57 -5.77
N PRO A 90 -8.26 3.45 -6.52
CA PRO A 90 -7.62 3.02 -7.75
C PRO A 90 -6.58 1.91 -7.56
N VAL A 91 -5.80 1.98 -6.49
CA VAL A 91 -4.79 0.95 -6.20
C VAL A 91 -5.45 -0.37 -5.84
N LEU A 92 -6.50 -0.34 -5.02
CA LEU A 92 -7.23 -1.55 -4.66
C LEU A 92 -7.84 -2.23 -5.88
N GLU A 93 -8.40 -1.45 -6.80
CA GLU A 93 -8.96 -1.99 -8.04
C GLU A 93 -7.88 -2.58 -8.94
N ALA A 94 -6.74 -1.93 -9.04
CA ALA A 94 -5.66 -2.34 -9.92
C ALA A 94 -4.88 -3.54 -9.38
N SER A 95 -4.89 -3.75 -8.07
CA SER A 95 -4.07 -4.78 -7.44
C SER A 95 -4.78 -6.12 -7.39
N SER A 96 -4.11 -7.15 -7.89
CA SER A 96 -4.55 -8.54 -7.73
C SER A 96 -4.02 -9.18 -6.45
N VAL A 97 -3.17 -8.47 -5.72
CA VAL A 97 -2.58 -8.94 -4.47
C VAL A 97 -3.06 -8.07 -3.32
N PRO A 98 -2.91 -8.55 -2.06
CA PRO A 98 -3.31 -7.76 -0.90
C PRO A 98 -2.60 -6.40 -0.84
N VAL A 99 -3.30 -5.40 -0.31
CA VAL A 99 -2.76 -4.05 -0.14
C VAL A 99 -2.57 -3.78 1.34
N SER A 100 -1.36 -3.41 1.70
CA SER A 100 -0.95 -3.00 3.04
C SER A 100 -0.96 -1.48 3.11
N ILE A 101 -1.33 -0.94 4.24
CA ILE A 101 -1.31 0.51 4.46
C ILE A 101 -0.23 0.84 5.48
N ASP A 102 0.70 1.69 5.09
CA ASP A 102 1.78 2.14 5.95
C ASP A 102 1.33 3.41 6.69
N THR A 103 0.91 3.24 7.93
CA THR A 103 0.47 4.34 8.78
C THR A 103 0.61 3.97 10.26
N TYR A 104 0.85 4.97 11.09
CA TYR A 104 0.79 4.81 12.55
C TYR A 104 -0.44 5.49 13.16
N HIS A 105 -1.32 6.04 12.35
CA HIS A 105 -2.55 6.68 12.81
C HIS A 105 -3.71 5.68 12.78
N ALA A 106 -4.30 5.41 13.92
CA ALA A 106 -5.43 4.48 14.01
C ALA A 106 -6.61 4.92 13.14
N LYS A 107 -6.86 6.23 13.09
CA LYS A 107 -7.96 6.78 12.29
C LYS A 107 -7.75 6.51 10.81
N THR A 108 -6.53 6.65 10.33
CA THR A 108 -6.18 6.35 8.95
C THR A 108 -6.36 4.86 8.65
N ALA A 109 -5.93 3.99 9.58
CA ALA A 109 -6.10 2.56 9.43
C ALA A 109 -7.57 2.18 9.33
N ASP A 110 -8.42 2.74 10.20
CA ASP A 110 -9.85 2.50 10.15
C ASP A 110 -10.45 2.90 8.81
N TYR A 111 -10.08 4.06 8.31
CA TYR A 111 -10.52 4.53 7.01
C TYR A 111 -10.12 3.55 5.92
N ALA A 112 -8.84 3.16 5.91
CA ALA A 112 -8.32 2.27 4.86
C ALA A 112 -9.00 0.91 4.88
N PHE A 113 -9.21 0.32 6.05
CA PHE A 113 -9.89 -0.96 6.15
C PHE A 113 -11.36 -0.86 5.74
N SER A 114 -12.02 0.26 6.01
CA SER A 114 -13.39 0.47 5.56
C SER A 114 -13.50 0.51 4.04
N LYS A 115 -12.39 0.82 3.35
CA LYS A 115 -12.32 0.85 1.89
C LYS A 115 -11.87 -0.47 1.29
N GLY A 116 -11.41 -1.41 2.09
CA GLY A 116 -11.02 -2.73 1.61
C GLY A 116 -9.53 -3.04 1.69
N ALA A 117 -8.74 -2.23 2.38
CA ALA A 117 -7.35 -2.57 2.62
C ALA A 117 -7.23 -3.85 3.44
N HIS A 118 -6.14 -4.56 3.33
CA HIS A 118 -6.00 -5.92 3.85
C HIS A 118 -5.08 -6.02 5.06
N ILE A 119 -4.03 -5.19 5.11
CA ILE A 119 -2.97 -5.31 6.10
C ILE A 119 -2.62 -3.92 6.62
N LEU A 120 -2.29 -3.84 7.90
CA LEU A 120 -1.73 -2.64 8.50
C LEU A 120 -0.24 -2.85 8.69
N ASN A 121 0.56 -1.93 8.15
CA ASN A 121 1.99 -1.89 8.34
C ASN A 121 2.30 -0.64 9.17
N ASP A 122 2.60 -0.86 10.43
CA ASP A 122 2.90 0.22 11.36
C ASP A 122 4.41 0.39 11.50
#